data_47d29ba8d642e31be201322bb9ebc8d4
#
_entry.id   47d29ba8d642e31be201322bb9ebc8d4
#
_cell.length_a   1.000
_cell.length_b   1.000
_cell.length_c   1.000
_cell.angle_alpha   90.00
_cell.angle_beta   90.00
_cell.angle_gamma   90.00
#
_symmetry.space_group_name_H-M   'P 1'
#
loop_
_entity.id
_entity.type
_entity.pdbx_description
1 polymer ?
#
loop_
_entity_poly.entity_id
_entity_poly.type
_entity_poly.pdbx_seq_one_letter_code
_entity_poly.pdbx_strand_id
1 'polypeptide(L)'
;MRYRRILPFVLWIPVFALAPLYTGCRLQRESSTNGLTPVRLQLDWYPQPEHGGFFSAAIDGYYKAEGLDVTLLPLPQYGSVAQLVSTGKADFGLGSSDQILEWDSNGLPLVAVAATMQHDAQAVMVHKNSPVHEFKDLEGHTVAAQTGATWLKYVISRYNLHDVRQIPSTLSIANFLSDPDYVQQIFITSEPFFAKQAGAEVRTLLISSSGYDPYRVQFTTRDFVAQHPDVVTRFVRASIRGWQEYLKNPGPTNAYLLKLNPALNPAQEAYTAQALRDGGFITGSDPTGAQTGRMTAARWQTSYDQLKSLNILHGPVDPTTAYALQFAQ
;
A
#
# COMPACT_ATOMS: atom_id res chain seq x y z
N MET A 1 93.54 3.43 -9.59
CA MET A 1 92.18 3.26 -9.13
C MET A 1 91.23 3.51 -10.26
N ARG A 2 90.59 2.50 -10.81
CA ARG A 2 89.70 2.58 -11.96
C ARG A 2 88.24 2.43 -11.48
N TYR A 3 87.42 3.48 -11.57
CA TYR A 3 86.00 3.46 -11.27
C TYR A 3 85.24 2.89 -12.48
N ARG A 4 84.60 1.74 -12.29
CA ARG A 4 83.63 1.16 -13.24
C ARG A 4 82.26 1.84 -13.02
N ARG A 5 81.76 2.52 -14.05
CA ARG A 5 80.35 3.01 -14.09
C ARG A 5 79.41 1.85 -14.42
N ILE A 6 78.45 1.58 -13.54
CA ILE A 6 77.36 0.68 -13.76
C ILE A 6 76.18 1.49 -14.27
N LEU A 7 75.73 1.21 -15.49
CA LEU A 7 74.44 1.75 -16.02
C LEU A 7 73.28 0.99 -15.41
N PRO A 8 72.17 1.62 -15.00
CA PRO A 8 70.95 0.94 -14.63
C PRO A 8 70.13 0.59 -15.88
N PHE A 9 69.78 -0.69 -15.99
CA PHE A 9 68.79 -1.19 -16.93
C PHE A 9 67.43 -0.78 -16.48
N VAL A 10 66.72 0.07 -17.24
CA VAL A 10 65.31 0.43 -17.02
C VAL A 10 64.45 -0.64 -17.69
N LEU A 11 63.84 -1.51 -16.91
CA LEU A 11 62.84 -2.47 -17.38
C LEU A 11 61.54 -1.72 -17.61
N TRP A 12 61.10 -1.59 -18.85
CA TRP A 12 59.77 -1.14 -19.24
C TRP A 12 58.79 -2.33 -19.03
N ILE A 13 57.90 -2.23 -18.05
CA ILE A 13 56.77 -3.15 -17.88
C ILE A 13 55.54 -2.50 -18.54
N PRO A 14 54.94 -3.12 -19.57
CA PRO A 14 53.70 -2.60 -20.14
C PRO A 14 52.55 -2.83 -19.15
N VAL A 15 51.96 -1.75 -18.68
CA VAL A 15 50.72 -1.77 -17.89
C VAL A 15 49.57 -2.09 -18.84
N PHE A 16 49.14 -3.34 -18.83
CA PHE A 16 47.87 -3.72 -19.44
C PHE A 16 46.75 -3.15 -18.59
N ALA A 17 46.10 -2.09 -19.08
CA ALA A 17 44.85 -1.58 -18.51
C ALA A 17 43.73 -2.62 -18.73
N LEU A 18 43.46 -3.45 -17.74
CA LEU A 18 42.21 -4.22 -17.67
C LEU A 18 41.06 -3.25 -17.43
N ALA A 19 40.32 -2.93 -18.48
CA ALA A 19 39.02 -2.28 -18.35
C ALA A 19 38.07 -3.29 -17.63
N PRO A 20 37.43 -2.92 -16.51
CA PRO A 20 36.41 -3.78 -15.90
C PRO A 20 35.21 -3.84 -16.83
N LEU A 21 34.96 -4.98 -17.44
CA LEU A 21 33.69 -5.33 -18.04
C LEU A 21 32.67 -5.40 -16.91
N TYR A 22 31.97 -4.28 -16.65
CA TYR A 22 30.75 -4.30 -15.88
C TYR A 22 29.68 -5.07 -16.67
N THR A 23 29.72 -6.39 -16.57
CA THR A 23 28.60 -7.24 -16.89
C THR A 23 27.55 -6.96 -15.81
N GLY A 24 26.65 -6.01 -16.08
CA GLY A 24 25.45 -5.83 -15.27
C GLY A 24 24.74 -7.18 -15.20
N CYS A 25 24.69 -7.79 -14.01
CA CYS A 25 23.81 -8.90 -13.72
C CYS A 25 22.37 -8.41 -13.95
N ARG A 26 21.89 -8.52 -15.18
CA ARG A 26 20.44 -8.57 -15.44
C ARG A 26 19.97 -9.85 -14.77
N LEU A 27 19.27 -9.72 -13.65
CA LEU A 27 18.47 -10.81 -13.12
C LEU A 27 17.55 -11.25 -14.27
N GLN A 28 17.89 -12.34 -14.93
CA GLN A 28 17.05 -12.94 -15.93
C GLN A 28 15.75 -13.33 -15.24
N ARG A 29 14.67 -12.68 -15.65
CA ARG A 29 13.31 -13.04 -15.24
C ARG A 29 13.12 -14.49 -15.69
N GLU A 30 12.88 -15.41 -14.74
CA GLU A 30 12.59 -16.81 -15.07
C GLU A 30 11.39 -16.82 -16.02
N SER A 31 11.59 -17.33 -17.23
CA SER A 31 10.52 -17.54 -18.18
C SER A 31 9.63 -18.66 -17.63
N SER A 32 8.34 -18.36 -17.42
CA SER A 32 7.36 -19.38 -17.05
C SER A 32 7.38 -20.51 -18.09
N THR A 33 7.28 -21.74 -17.62
CA THR A 33 7.23 -22.96 -18.45
C THR A 33 6.01 -22.99 -19.40
N ASN A 34 5.04 -22.09 -19.23
CA ASN A 34 3.76 -22.05 -19.96
C ASN A 34 3.58 -20.84 -20.90
N GLY A 35 4.65 -20.09 -21.22
CA GLY A 35 4.56 -18.91 -22.09
C GLY A 35 3.91 -17.67 -21.46
N LEU A 36 3.52 -17.72 -20.16
CA LEU A 36 3.00 -16.58 -19.41
C LEU A 36 4.15 -15.73 -18.84
N THR A 37 3.93 -14.43 -18.67
CA THR A 37 4.88 -13.53 -18.02
C THR A 37 4.73 -13.64 -16.50
N PRO A 38 5.76 -14.06 -15.73
CA PRO A 38 5.68 -14.13 -14.27
C PRO A 38 5.63 -12.71 -13.68
N VAL A 39 4.75 -12.50 -12.71
CA VAL A 39 4.55 -11.24 -11.99
C VAL A 39 4.35 -11.54 -10.51
N ARG A 40 4.98 -10.77 -9.64
CA ARG A 40 4.88 -10.90 -8.18
C ARG A 40 4.24 -9.64 -7.61
N LEU A 41 3.08 -9.80 -6.95
CA LEU A 41 2.43 -8.74 -6.19
C LEU A 41 2.68 -8.95 -4.69
N GLN A 42 3.37 -8.03 -4.05
CA GLN A 42 3.54 -7.98 -2.60
C GLN A 42 2.31 -7.33 -1.96
N LEU A 43 1.56 -8.12 -1.20
CA LEU A 43 0.48 -7.61 -0.35
C LEU A 43 1.05 -6.81 0.83
N ASP A 44 0.26 -5.90 1.38
CA ASP A 44 0.61 -5.09 2.56
C ASP A 44 0.18 -5.73 3.90
N TRP A 45 -0.44 -6.91 3.83
CA TRP A 45 -0.86 -7.71 4.98
C TRP A 45 -0.98 -9.19 4.62
N TYR A 46 -1.54 -9.99 5.54
CA TYR A 46 -1.94 -11.35 5.25
C TYR A 46 -3.13 -11.38 4.28
N PRO A 47 -3.31 -12.51 3.51
CA PRO A 47 -4.46 -12.69 2.64
C PRO A 47 -5.77 -12.51 3.39
N GLN A 48 -6.62 -11.58 2.91
CA GLN A 48 -7.90 -11.23 3.51
C GLN A 48 -8.78 -10.49 2.49
N PRO A 49 -10.08 -10.24 2.76
CA PRO A 49 -11.03 -9.64 1.82
C PRO A 49 -10.64 -8.27 1.26
N GLU A 50 -9.85 -7.47 1.96
CA GLU A 50 -9.29 -6.20 1.46
C GLU A 50 -8.31 -6.40 0.29
N HIS A 51 -7.91 -7.64 0.02
CA HIS A 51 -7.15 -8.04 -1.18
C HIS A 51 -8.03 -8.80 -2.19
N GLY A 52 -9.35 -8.88 -1.95
CA GLY A 52 -10.28 -9.76 -2.64
C GLY A 52 -10.24 -9.63 -4.16
N GLY A 53 -10.12 -8.42 -4.70
CA GLY A 53 -10.04 -8.22 -6.14
C GLY A 53 -8.82 -8.85 -6.80
N PHE A 54 -7.67 -8.86 -6.13
CA PHE A 54 -6.46 -9.50 -6.65
C PHE A 54 -6.57 -11.02 -6.63
N PHE A 55 -7.17 -11.57 -5.56
CA PHE A 55 -7.44 -13.00 -5.48
C PHE A 55 -8.51 -13.43 -6.48
N SER A 56 -9.59 -12.64 -6.68
CA SER A 56 -10.57 -12.88 -7.74
C SER A 56 -9.90 -12.89 -9.12
N ALA A 57 -9.04 -11.90 -9.42
CA ALA A 57 -8.31 -11.87 -10.69
C ALA A 57 -7.45 -13.12 -10.92
N ALA A 58 -6.89 -13.69 -9.85
CA ALA A 58 -6.07 -14.90 -9.93
C ALA A 58 -6.92 -16.16 -10.13
N ILE A 59 -7.95 -16.37 -9.30
CA ILE A 59 -8.76 -17.61 -9.33
C ILE A 59 -9.71 -17.67 -10.54
N ASP A 60 -10.22 -16.50 -10.99
CA ASP A 60 -11.10 -16.41 -12.15
C ASP A 60 -10.32 -16.35 -13.47
N GLY A 61 -8.99 -16.38 -13.39
CA GLY A 61 -8.10 -16.47 -14.56
C GLY A 61 -7.90 -15.16 -15.32
N TYR A 62 -8.27 -13.99 -14.76
CA TYR A 62 -8.11 -12.71 -15.48
C TYR A 62 -6.65 -12.37 -15.72
N TYR A 63 -5.74 -12.66 -14.80
CA TYR A 63 -4.30 -12.51 -15.05
C TYR A 63 -3.82 -13.42 -16.18
N LYS A 64 -4.24 -14.69 -16.18
CA LYS A 64 -3.86 -15.63 -17.25
C LYS A 64 -4.39 -15.22 -18.60
N ALA A 65 -5.61 -14.68 -18.67
CA ALA A 65 -6.20 -14.15 -19.91
C ALA A 65 -5.40 -12.95 -20.47
N GLU A 66 -4.70 -12.21 -19.61
CA GLU A 66 -3.78 -11.13 -19.98
C GLU A 66 -2.34 -11.66 -20.20
N GLY A 67 -2.12 -12.98 -20.26
CA GLY A 67 -0.80 -13.58 -20.46
C GLY A 67 0.14 -13.42 -19.26
N LEU A 68 -0.40 -13.25 -18.05
CA LEU A 68 0.38 -13.09 -16.81
C LEU A 68 0.22 -14.30 -15.90
N ASP A 69 1.32 -14.70 -15.25
CA ASP A 69 1.35 -15.65 -14.14
C ASP A 69 1.63 -14.89 -12.85
N VAL A 70 0.56 -14.49 -12.15
CA VAL A 70 0.67 -13.60 -10.99
C VAL A 70 0.71 -14.41 -9.70
N THR A 71 1.77 -14.20 -8.93
CA THR A 71 1.92 -14.72 -7.57
C THR A 71 1.62 -13.61 -6.56
N LEU A 72 0.65 -13.85 -5.67
CA LEU A 72 0.29 -12.96 -4.57
C LEU A 72 1.09 -13.34 -3.32
N LEU A 73 1.96 -12.45 -2.85
CA LEU A 73 2.89 -12.69 -1.76
C LEU A 73 2.37 -12.04 -0.48
N PRO A 74 2.08 -12.79 0.61
CA PRO A 74 1.73 -12.19 1.90
C PRO A 74 2.91 -11.39 2.45
N LEU A 75 2.62 -10.34 3.25
CA LEU A 75 3.67 -9.56 3.88
C LEU A 75 4.44 -10.41 4.89
N PRO A 76 5.77 -10.54 4.77
CA PRO A 76 6.59 -11.19 5.78
C PRO A 76 6.54 -10.43 7.10
N GLN A 77 6.68 -11.14 8.21
CA GLN A 77 6.84 -10.48 9.52
C GLN A 77 8.02 -9.49 9.46
N TYR A 78 7.79 -8.25 9.88
CA TYR A 78 8.77 -7.14 9.78
C TYR A 78 9.18 -6.76 8.35
N GLY A 79 8.42 -7.19 7.34
CA GLY A 79 8.67 -6.83 5.94
C GLY A 79 8.27 -5.38 5.63
N SER A 80 8.96 -4.78 4.66
CA SER A 80 8.57 -3.51 4.05
C SER A 80 8.22 -3.73 2.59
N VAL A 81 6.97 -3.45 2.21
CA VAL A 81 6.52 -3.58 0.81
C VAL A 81 7.37 -2.71 -0.11
N ALA A 82 7.67 -1.47 0.30
CA ALA A 82 8.51 -0.56 -0.47
C ALA A 82 9.91 -1.12 -0.73
N GLN A 83 10.54 -1.72 0.28
CA GLN A 83 11.86 -2.34 0.11
C GLN A 83 11.82 -3.59 -0.76
N LEU A 84 10.77 -4.41 -0.66
CA LEU A 84 10.63 -5.62 -1.47
C LEU A 84 10.46 -5.27 -2.96
N VAL A 85 9.71 -4.22 -3.27
CA VAL A 85 9.53 -3.72 -4.64
C VAL A 85 10.79 -3.01 -5.14
N SER A 86 11.36 -2.07 -4.38
CA SER A 86 12.54 -1.32 -4.81
C SER A 86 13.78 -2.17 -5.03
N THR A 87 13.88 -3.32 -4.35
CA THR A 87 14.98 -4.29 -4.53
C THR A 87 14.68 -5.38 -5.56
N GLY A 88 13.53 -5.34 -6.26
CA GLY A 88 13.13 -6.30 -7.28
C GLY A 88 12.74 -7.68 -6.73
N LYS A 89 12.50 -7.81 -5.43
CA LYS A 89 11.96 -9.05 -4.82
C LYS A 89 10.47 -9.23 -5.13
N ALA A 90 9.77 -8.15 -5.39
CA ALA A 90 8.43 -8.13 -5.96
C ALA A 90 8.38 -7.13 -7.14
N ASP A 91 7.46 -7.33 -8.08
CA ASP A 91 7.30 -6.46 -9.25
C ASP A 91 6.31 -5.34 -8.95
N PHE A 92 5.29 -5.63 -8.16
CA PHE A 92 4.30 -4.69 -7.67
C PHE A 92 4.14 -4.79 -6.16
N GLY A 93 3.64 -3.73 -5.54
CA GLY A 93 3.29 -3.69 -4.13
C GLY A 93 1.98 -2.93 -3.88
N LEU A 94 1.44 -3.10 -2.68
CA LEU A 94 0.29 -2.35 -2.17
C LEU A 94 0.75 -1.33 -1.13
N GLY A 95 0.15 -0.15 -1.14
CA GLY A 95 0.44 0.93 -0.22
C GLY A 95 -0.60 2.04 -0.31
N SER A 96 -0.25 3.24 0.10
CA SER A 96 -1.11 4.42 -0.02
C SER A 96 -0.39 5.59 -0.69
N SER A 97 -1.15 6.55 -1.24
CA SER A 97 -0.59 7.67 -2.00
C SER A 97 0.31 8.57 -1.17
N ASP A 98 0.00 8.77 0.10
CA ASP A 98 0.84 9.49 1.04
C ASP A 98 2.18 8.77 1.29
N GLN A 99 2.14 7.45 1.45
CA GLN A 99 3.35 6.62 1.58
C GLN A 99 4.23 6.68 0.33
N ILE A 100 3.66 6.67 -0.88
CA ILE A 100 4.44 6.81 -2.13
C ILE A 100 5.21 8.12 -2.13
N LEU A 101 4.56 9.24 -1.76
CA LEU A 101 5.21 10.56 -1.67
C LEU A 101 6.30 10.60 -0.59
N GLU A 102 6.05 9.98 0.56
CA GLU A 102 7.03 9.88 1.65
C GLU A 102 8.23 9.02 1.23
N TRP A 103 8.01 7.86 0.62
CA TRP A 103 9.09 7.00 0.13
C TRP A 103 9.92 7.66 -0.96
N ASP A 104 9.28 8.41 -1.87
CA ASP A 104 9.99 9.19 -2.88
C ASP A 104 10.86 10.29 -2.24
N SER A 105 10.37 10.96 -1.20
CA SER A 105 11.14 11.95 -0.44
C SER A 105 12.36 11.35 0.26
N ASN A 106 12.35 10.05 0.52
CA ASN A 106 13.44 9.27 1.08
C ASN A 106 14.32 8.58 0.00
N GLY A 107 14.13 8.94 -1.28
CA GLY A 107 14.94 8.47 -2.40
C GLY A 107 14.54 7.10 -2.96
N LEU A 108 13.34 6.59 -2.65
CA LEU A 108 12.81 5.38 -3.27
C LEU A 108 11.96 5.75 -4.50
N PRO A 109 12.40 5.45 -5.74
CA PRO A 109 11.74 5.89 -6.97
C PRO A 109 10.52 5.02 -7.30
N LEU A 110 9.52 5.05 -6.44
CA LEU A 110 8.28 4.30 -6.58
C LEU A 110 7.21 5.15 -7.29
N VAL A 111 6.29 4.49 -7.97
CA VAL A 111 5.22 5.12 -8.73
C VAL A 111 3.93 4.31 -8.61
N ALA A 112 2.83 4.97 -8.24
CA ALA A 112 1.50 4.37 -8.22
C ALA A 112 0.97 4.22 -9.64
N VAL A 113 0.41 3.06 -9.98
CA VAL A 113 -0.09 2.73 -11.32
C VAL A 113 -1.63 2.62 -11.38
N ALA A 114 -2.26 2.38 -10.23
CA ALA A 114 -3.72 2.40 -10.10
C ALA A 114 -4.13 2.53 -8.63
N ALA A 115 -5.30 3.11 -8.36
CA ALA A 115 -5.92 3.05 -7.05
C ALA A 115 -6.48 1.65 -6.79
N THR A 116 -6.20 1.08 -5.63
CA THR A 116 -6.89 -0.11 -5.12
C THR A 116 -8.20 0.29 -4.46
N MET A 117 -8.15 1.37 -3.67
CA MET A 117 -9.34 1.96 -3.07
C MET A 117 -9.38 3.46 -3.37
N GLN A 118 -10.58 3.96 -3.65
CA GLN A 118 -10.84 5.37 -3.86
C GLN A 118 -10.83 6.16 -2.55
N HIS A 119 -11.22 5.53 -1.44
CA HIS A 119 -11.18 6.09 -0.10
C HIS A 119 -10.45 5.14 0.85
N ASP A 120 -9.70 5.68 1.81
CA ASP A 120 -9.07 4.86 2.83
C ASP A 120 -10.14 4.39 3.85
N ALA A 121 -10.13 3.09 4.14
CA ALA A 121 -11.07 2.47 5.06
C ALA A 121 -10.68 2.65 6.54
N GLN A 122 -9.63 3.40 6.83
CA GLN A 122 -9.23 3.70 8.21
C GLN A 122 -10.24 4.62 8.89
N ALA A 123 -10.47 4.35 10.18
CA ALA A 123 -11.38 5.12 11.01
C ALA A 123 -10.86 5.22 12.44
N VAL A 124 -11.44 6.12 13.20
CA VAL A 124 -11.36 6.13 14.67
C VAL A 124 -12.60 5.44 15.22
N MET A 125 -12.44 4.51 16.14
CA MET A 125 -13.52 3.81 16.85
C MET A 125 -13.55 4.26 18.31
N VAL A 126 -14.74 4.58 18.79
CA VAL A 126 -15.07 4.92 20.18
C VAL A 126 -16.31 4.16 20.61
N HIS A 127 -16.52 4.00 21.93
CA HIS A 127 -17.78 3.49 22.45
C HIS A 127 -18.94 4.42 22.07
N LYS A 128 -20.13 3.85 21.87
CA LYS A 128 -21.33 4.62 21.44
C LYS A 128 -21.62 5.81 22.34
N ASN A 129 -21.39 5.66 23.65
CA ASN A 129 -21.65 6.69 24.66
C ASN A 129 -20.45 7.63 24.89
N SER A 130 -19.36 7.48 24.15
CA SER A 130 -18.20 8.38 24.19
C SER A 130 -18.62 9.82 23.84
N PRO A 131 -18.02 10.83 24.46
CA PRO A 131 -18.23 12.24 24.09
C PRO A 131 -17.61 12.59 22.72
N VAL A 132 -16.77 11.74 22.15
CA VAL A 132 -16.12 11.96 20.85
C VAL A 132 -17.13 11.69 19.73
N HIS A 133 -17.63 12.74 19.09
CA HIS A 133 -18.58 12.70 17.96
C HIS A 133 -17.94 13.09 16.63
N GLU A 134 -16.88 13.90 16.68
CA GLU A 134 -16.14 14.39 15.53
C GLU A 134 -14.66 14.54 15.87
N PHE A 135 -13.79 14.78 14.89
CA PHE A 135 -12.34 14.80 15.11
C PHE A 135 -11.86 15.92 16.05
N LYS A 136 -12.56 17.04 16.12
CA LYS A 136 -12.20 18.11 17.07
C LYS A 136 -12.39 17.68 18.53
N ASP A 137 -13.27 16.71 18.79
CA ASP A 137 -13.55 16.20 20.14
C ASP A 137 -12.42 15.25 20.63
N LEU A 138 -11.37 15.03 19.84
CA LEU A 138 -10.17 14.31 20.28
C LEU A 138 -9.31 15.13 21.24
N GLU A 139 -9.58 16.43 21.41
CA GLU A 139 -8.89 17.26 22.39
C GLU A 139 -9.04 16.66 23.81
N GLY A 140 -7.95 16.54 24.53
CA GLY A 140 -7.88 15.93 25.87
C GLY A 140 -7.86 14.40 25.88
N HIS A 141 -7.97 13.74 24.72
CA HIS A 141 -8.03 12.28 24.65
C HIS A 141 -6.67 11.62 24.31
N THR A 142 -6.54 10.38 24.78
CA THR A 142 -5.47 9.47 24.34
C THR A 142 -5.96 8.63 23.18
N VAL A 143 -5.25 8.68 22.05
CA VAL A 143 -5.59 7.96 20.81
C VAL A 143 -4.60 6.84 20.55
N ALA A 144 -5.07 5.60 20.56
CA ALA A 144 -4.31 4.44 20.15
C ALA A 144 -4.25 4.40 18.61
N ALA A 145 -3.10 4.71 18.05
CA ALA A 145 -2.88 4.75 16.61
C ALA A 145 -1.56 4.08 16.22
N GLN A 146 -1.40 3.74 14.96
CA GLN A 146 -0.12 3.25 14.43
C GLN A 146 0.99 4.27 14.71
N THR A 147 2.17 3.77 15.05
CA THR A 147 3.32 4.65 15.29
C THR A 147 3.61 5.50 14.05
N GLY A 148 3.71 6.81 14.22
CA GLY A 148 3.93 7.73 13.12
C GLY A 148 2.69 8.03 12.25
N ALA A 149 1.49 7.69 12.73
CA ALA A 149 0.24 7.92 11.99
C ALA A 149 0.11 9.35 11.45
N THR A 150 0.31 9.52 10.15
CA THR A 150 0.25 10.82 9.45
C THR A 150 -1.14 11.45 9.54
N TRP A 151 -2.20 10.62 9.48
CA TRP A 151 -3.57 11.10 9.63
C TRP A 151 -3.81 11.82 10.97
N LEU A 152 -3.21 11.32 12.06
CA LEU A 152 -3.40 11.94 13.38
C LEU A 152 -2.69 13.30 13.46
N LYS A 153 -1.48 13.40 12.89
CA LYS A 153 -0.78 14.68 12.75
C LYS A 153 -1.60 15.67 11.94
N TYR A 154 -2.23 15.20 10.85
CA TYR A 154 -3.12 16.02 10.03
C TYR A 154 -4.32 16.52 10.83
N VAL A 155 -5.00 15.63 11.54
CA VAL A 155 -6.18 15.98 12.37
C VAL A 155 -5.81 17.00 13.45
N ILE A 156 -4.72 16.76 14.18
CA ILE A 156 -4.20 17.70 15.19
C ILE A 156 -3.97 19.08 14.58
N SER A 157 -3.29 19.16 13.44
CA SER A 157 -3.02 20.41 12.75
C SER A 157 -4.29 21.06 12.21
N ARG A 158 -5.18 20.27 11.58
CA ARG A 158 -6.41 20.75 10.92
C ARG A 158 -7.40 21.37 11.88
N TYR A 159 -7.55 20.78 13.07
CA TYR A 159 -8.50 21.21 14.10
C TYR A 159 -7.84 22.01 15.22
N ASN A 160 -6.53 22.32 15.09
CA ASN A 160 -5.74 23.08 16.08
C ASN A 160 -5.84 22.48 17.49
N LEU A 161 -5.66 21.16 17.60
CA LEU A 161 -5.68 20.42 18.85
C LEU A 161 -4.33 20.56 19.57
N HIS A 162 -4.34 20.64 20.90
CA HIS A 162 -3.16 20.89 21.71
C HIS A 162 -2.89 19.80 22.76
N ASP A 163 -3.90 19.06 23.15
CA ASP A 163 -3.82 17.99 24.17
C ASP A 163 -4.36 16.67 23.62
N VAL A 164 -3.70 16.15 22.58
CA VAL A 164 -3.95 14.80 22.05
C VAL A 164 -2.71 13.94 22.27
N ARG A 165 -2.85 12.87 23.05
CA ARG A 165 -1.76 11.96 23.31
C ARG A 165 -1.88 10.71 22.43
N GLN A 166 -0.89 10.44 21.60
CA GLN A 166 -0.81 9.19 20.84
C GLN A 166 -0.14 8.08 21.66
N ILE A 167 -0.75 6.89 21.64
CA ILE A 167 -0.13 5.64 22.09
C ILE A 167 -0.10 4.62 20.94
N PRO A 168 0.84 3.66 20.91
CA PRO A 168 0.87 2.62 19.89
C PRO A 168 -0.40 1.77 19.92
N SER A 169 -1.02 1.55 18.75
CA SER A 169 -2.10 0.58 18.59
C SER A 169 -1.53 -0.85 18.67
N THR A 170 -2.23 -1.72 19.39
CA THR A 170 -1.89 -3.15 19.47
C THR A 170 -2.57 -3.99 18.39
N LEU A 171 -3.37 -3.37 17.52
CA LEU A 171 -4.25 -4.03 16.53
C LEU A 171 -5.24 -5.02 17.16
N SER A 172 -5.46 -4.94 18.47
CA SER A 172 -6.41 -5.75 19.24
C SER A 172 -7.51 -4.84 19.81
N ILE A 173 -8.72 -5.36 19.90
CA ILE A 173 -9.83 -4.66 20.55
C ILE A 173 -9.90 -4.92 22.07
N ALA A 174 -8.96 -5.67 22.64
CA ALA A 174 -9.01 -6.04 24.07
C ALA A 174 -9.01 -4.81 24.98
N ASN A 175 -8.13 -3.83 24.72
CA ASN A 175 -8.08 -2.59 25.47
C ASN A 175 -9.37 -1.78 25.29
N PHE A 176 -9.87 -1.72 24.07
CA PHE A 176 -11.15 -1.05 23.76
C PHE A 176 -12.32 -1.65 24.57
N LEU A 177 -12.40 -2.99 24.64
CA LEU A 177 -13.48 -3.64 25.39
C LEU A 177 -13.38 -3.44 26.90
N SER A 178 -12.20 -3.18 27.44
CA SER A 178 -11.97 -3.02 28.89
C SER A 178 -12.04 -1.56 29.37
N ASP A 179 -11.90 -0.59 28.46
CA ASP A 179 -11.85 0.84 28.79
C ASP A 179 -12.89 1.61 27.98
N PRO A 180 -13.96 2.16 28.64
CA PRO A 180 -15.02 2.88 27.96
C PRO A 180 -14.58 4.20 27.32
N ASP A 181 -13.42 4.75 27.73
CA ASP A 181 -12.87 6.00 27.19
C ASP A 181 -11.82 5.76 26.11
N TYR A 182 -11.58 4.48 25.73
CA TYR A 182 -10.54 4.12 24.75
C TYR A 182 -10.88 4.60 23.35
N VAL A 183 -9.99 5.36 22.76
CA VAL A 183 -10.07 5.86 21.38
C VAL A 183 -9.05 5.10 20.53
N GLN A 184 -9.50 4.39 19.50
CA GLN A 184 -8.66 3.49 18.72
C GLN A 184 -8.76 3.74 17.22
N GLN A 185 -7.60 3.81 16.54
CA GLN A 185 -7.52 3.66 15.09
C GLN A 185 -7.88 2.22 14.70
N ILE A 186 -8.72 2.08 13.69
CA ILE A 186 -9.23 0.81 13.18
C ILE A 186 -9.36 0.84 11.66
N PHE A 187 -9.66 -0.32 11.07
CA PHE A 187 -10.26 -0.42 9.75
C PHE A 187 -11.75 -0.70 9.88
N ILE A 188 -12.60 0.11 9.24
CA ILE A 188 -14.06 -0.04 9.29
C ILE A 188 -14.51 -1.41 8.79
N THR A 189 -13.68 -2.08 8.02
CA THR A 189 -13.87 -3.41 7.45
C THR A 189 -13.56 -4.55 8.43
N SER A 190 -13.03 -4.28 9.62
CA SER A 190 -12.53 -5.32 10.54
C SER A 190 -13.02 -5.12 11.98
N GLU A 191 -12.44 -4.19 12.76
CA GLU A 191 -12.61 -4.10 14.21
C GLU A 191 -14.06 -3.87 14.67
N PRO A 192 -14.93 -3.12 13.96
CA PRO A 192 -16.33 -2.99 14.37
C PRO A 192 -17.10 -4.31 14.39
N PHE A 193 -16.73 -5.25 13.51
CA PHE A 193 -17.30 -6.59 13.53
C PHE A 193 -16.98 -7.32 14.84
N PHE A 194 -15.73 -7.31 15.26
CA PHE A 194 -15.31 -7.97 16.50
C PHE A 194 -15.88 -7.29 17.74
N ALA A 195 -15.90 -5.95 17.75
CA ALA A 195 -16.52 -5.19 18.85
C ALA A 195 -18.01 -5.56 19.02
N LYS A 196 -18.76 -5.62 17.92
CA LYS A 196 -20.16 -6.06 17.93
C LYS A 196 -20.31 -7.50 18.39
N GLN A 197 -19.47 -8.43 17.96
CA GLN A 197 -19.48 -9.81 18.44
C GLN A 197 -19.26 -9.91 19.95
N ALA A 198 -18.40 -9.05 20.49
CA ALA A 198 -18.14 -8.94 21.93
C ALA A 198 -19.25 -8.18 22.71
N GLY A 199 -20.33 -7.74 22.04
CA GLY A 199 -21.43 -7.03 22.65
C GLY A 199 -21.21 -5.55 22.86
N ALA A 200 -20.13 -4.96 22.32
CA ALA A 200 -19.87 -3.53 22.41
C ALA A 200 -20.61 -2.77 21.30
N GLU A 201 -21.31 -1.69 21.68
CA GLU A 201 -21.84 -0.72 20.73
C GLU A 201 -20.81 0.38 20.46
N VAL A 202 -20.54 0.63 19.17
CA VAL A 202 -19.48 1.54 18.75
C VAL A 202 -20.00 2.68 17.86
N ARG A 203 -19.23 3.77 17.85
CA ARG A 203 -19.27 4.82 16.83
C ARG A 203 -17.95 4.84 16.11
N THR A 204 -17.99 5.06 14.80
CA THR A 204 -16.79 5.16 13.95
C THR A 204 -16.77 6.49 13.24
N LEU A 205 -15.59 7.10 13.16
CA LEU A 205 -15.33 8.33 12.41
C LEU A 205 -14.33 7.99 11.31
N LEU A 206 -14.77 7.92 10.05
CA LEU A 206 -13.88 7.67 8.92
C LEU A 206 -12.84 8.80 8.83
N ILE A 207 -11.55 8.42 8.75
CA ILE A 207 -10.46 9.40 8.66
C ILE A 207 -10.61 10.25 7.40
N SER A 208 -11.10 9.68 6.30
CA SER A 208 -11.40 10.41 5.06
C SER A 208 -12.35 11.59 5.26
N SER A 209 -13.27 11.53 6.23
CA SER A 209 -14.19 12.64 6.53
C SER A 209 -13.50 13.85 7.21
N SER A 210 -12.28 13.68 7.71
CA SER A 210 -11.46 14.81 8.20
C SER A 210 -10.88 15.65 7.07
N GLY A 211 -10.91 15.17 5.83
CA GLY A 211 -10.22 15.72 4.68
C GLY A 211 -8.85 15.08 4.41
N TYR A 212 -8.40 14.14 5.24
CA TYR A 212 -7.24 13.28 4.98
C TYR A 212 -7.69 11.96 4.38
N ASP A 213 -7.57 11.84 3.07
CA ASP A 213 -8.13 10.71 2.33
C ASP A 213 -7.17 10.24 1.22
N PRO A 214 -6.05 9.60 1.58
CA PRO A 214 -5.14 9.05 0.60
C PRO A 214 -5.79 7.90 -0.17
N TYR A 215 -5.42 7.75 -1.46
CA TYR A 215 -5.71 6.52 -2.18
C TYR A 215 -4.98 5.33 -1.54
N ARG A 216 -5.60 4.15 -1.48
CA ARG A 216 -4.84 2.91 -1.46
C ARG A 216 -4.45 2.60 -2.89
N VAL A 217 -3.19 2.19 -3.13
CA VAL A 217 -2.64 2.09 -4.49
C VAL A 217 -1.90 0.78 -4.72
N GLN A 218 -1.89 0.37 -6.00
CA GLN A 218 -0.93 -0.56 -6.56
C GLN A 218 0.24 0.28 -7.07
N PHE A 219 1.46 -0.09 -6.72
CA PHE A 219 2.65 0.63 -7.13
C PHE A 219 3.77 -0.30 -7.63
N THR A 220 4.72 0.26 -8.33
CA THR A 220 5.94 -0.39 -8.78
C THR A 220 7.10 0.61 -8.80
N THR A 221 8.26 0.24 -9.36
CA THR A 221 9.36 1.17 -9.57
C THR A 221 9.17 1.96 -10.88
N ARG A 222 9.71 3.19 -10.95
CA ARG A 222 9.73 3.98 -12.21
C ARG A 222 10.46 3.23 -13.33
N ASP A 223 11.54 2.52 -13.00
CA ASP A 223 12.29 1.71 -13.96
C ASP A 223 11.45 0.56 -14.52
N PHE A 224 10.62 -0.09 -13.67
CA PHE A 224 9.74 -1.16 -14.13
C PHE A 224 8.68 -0.63 -15.11
N VAL A 225 8.10 0.53 -14.82
CA VAL A 225 7.15 1.20 -15.74
C VAL A 225 7.82 1.53 -17.07
N ALA A 226 9.05 2.04 -17.05
CA ALA A 226 9.77 2.41 -18.28
C ALA A 226 10.16 1.18 -19.12
N GLN A 227 10.51 0.06 -18.48
CA GLN A 227 11.00 -1.14 -19.16
C GLN A 227 9.88 -2.11 -19.57
N HIS A 228 8.75 -2.11 -18.84
CA HIS A 228 7.66 -3.10 -18.98
C HIS A 228 6.26 -2.46 -18.97
N PRO A 229 6.01 -1.38 -19.72
CA PRO A 229 4.72 -0.66 -19.67
C PRO A 229 3.54 -1.55 -20.09
N ASP A 230 3.76 -2.51 -20.97
CA ASP A 230 2.75 -3.49 -21.41
C ASP A 230 2.36 -4.44 -20.27
N VAL A 231 3.31 -4.90 -19.46
CA VAL A 231 3.05 -5.74 -18.29
C VAL A 231 2.24 -4.97 -17.26
N VAL A 232 2.58 -3.70 -17.01
CA VAL A 232 1.83 -2.83 -16.09
C VAL A 232 0.40 -2.66 -16.55
N THR A 233 0.18 -2.37 -17.85
CA THR A 233 -1.17 -2.21 -18.43
C THR A 233 -2.02 -3.47 -18.25
N ARG A 234 -1.47 -4.64 -18.58
CA ARG A 234 -2.16 -5.93 -18.46
C ARG A 234 -2.47 -6.28 -17.02
N PHE A 235 -1.52 -6.06 -16.11
CA PHE A 235 -1.68 -6.30 -14.68
C PHE A 235 -2.78 -5.42 -14.07
N VAL A 236 -2.76 -4.12 -14.33
CA VAL A 236 -3.77 -3.16 -13.83
C VAL A 236 -5.16 -3.51 -14.36
N ARG A 237 -5.28 -3.81 -15.66
CA ARG A 237 -6.56 -4.17 -16.28
C ARG A 237 -7.17 -5.42 -15.64
N ALA A 238 -6.38 -6.47 -15.46
CA ALA A 238 -6.83 -7.69 -14.80
C ALA A 238 -7.21 -7.47 -13.34
N SER A 239 -6.44 -6.66 -12.62
CA SER A 239 -6.72 -6.31 -11.23
C SER A 239 -8.03 -5.54 -11.07
N ILE A 240 -8.28 -4.54 -11.93
CA ILE A 240 -9.54 -3.78 -11.95
C ILE A 240 -10.73 -4.73 -12.19
N ARG A 241 -10.62 -5.63 -13.19
CA ARG A 241 -11.65 -6.62 -13.48
C ARG A 241 -11.90 -7.54 -12.27
N GLY A 242 -10.84 -7.98 -11.60
CA GLY A 242 -10.96 -8.81 -10.41
C GLY A 242 -11.68 -8.09 -9.27
N TRP A 243 -11.42 -6.81 -9.05
CA TRP A 243 -12.16 -6.00 -8.08
C TRP A 243 -13.64 -5.85 -8.44
N GLN A 244 -13.95 -5.58 -9.71
CA GLN A 244 -15.34 -5.50 -10.18
C GLN A 244 -16.10 -6.81 -9.97
N GLU A 245 -15.45 -7.95 -10.19
CA GLU A 245 -16.07 -9.26 -9.99
C GLU A 245 -16.21 -9.60 -8.50
N TYR A 246 -15.15 -9.35 -7.69
CA TYR A 246 -15.19 -9.55 -6.24
C TYR A 246 -16.34 -8.77 -5.58
N LEU A 247 -16.54 -7.52 -5.96
CA LEU A 247 -17.64 -6.72 -5.41
C LEU A 247 -19.02 -7.25 -5.78
N LYS A 248 -19.17 -7.90 -6.95
CA LYS A 248 -20.44 -8.55 -7.36
C LYS A 248 -20.67 -9.85 -6.62
N ASN A 249 -19.64 -10.69 -6.55
CA ASN A 249 -19.75 -12.04 -6.01
C ASN A 249 -18.50 -12.42 -5.19
N PRO A 250 -18.38 -12.01 -3.92
CA PRO A 250 -17.21 -12.29 -3.08
C PRO A 250 -17.10 -13.75 -2.65
N GLY A 251 -18.19 -14.53 -2.72
CA GLY A 251 -18.27 -15.89 -2.16
C GLY A 251 -17.14 -16.83 -2.58
N PRO A 252 -16.89 -17.06 -3.90
CA PRO A 252 -15.80 -17.94 -4.35
C PRO A 252 -14.42 -17.49 -3.84
N THR A 253 -14.14 -16.19 -3.88
CA THR A 253 -12.88 -15.62 -3.42
C THR A 253 -12.71 -15.76 -1.91
N ASN A 254 -13.76 -15.46 -1.13
CA ASN A 254 -13.74 -15.63 0.32
C ASN A 254 -13.52 -17.09 0.71
N ALA A 255 -14.18 -18.03 0.03
CA ALA A 255 -13.95 -19.46 0.26
C ALA A 255 -12.50 -19.88 -0.04
N TYR A 256 -11.83 -19.23 -0.98
CA TYR A 256 -10.41 -19.44 -1.25
C TYR A 256 -9.52 -18.81 -0.17
N LEU A 257 -9.82 -17.58 0.27
CA LEU A 257 -9.08 -16.88 1.33
C LEU A 257 -9.11 -17.65 2.65
N LEU A 258 -10.25 -18.23 3.04
CA LEU A 258 -10.36 -19.10 4.22
C LEU A 258 -9.43 -20.32 4.18
N LYS A 259 -9.12 -20.84 2.99
CA LYS A 259 -8.15 -21.95 2.84
C LYS A 259 -6.71 -21.46 3.01
N LEU A 260 -6.42 -20.23 2.58
CA LEU A 260 -5.07 -19.63 2.69
C LEU A 260 -4.78 -19.10 4.09
N ASN A 261 -5.80 -18.58 4.78
CA ASN A 261 -5.67 -18.00 6.10
C ASN A 261 -6.76 -18.58 7.03
N PRO A 262 -6.49 -19.69 7.71
CA PRO A 262 -7.44 -20.33 8.63
C PRO A 262 -7.81 -19.50 9.86
N ALA A 263 -7.13 -18.38 10.13
CA ALA A 263 -7.47 -17.44 11.19
C ALA A 263 -8.69 -16.56 10.85
N LEU A 264 -9.06 -16.46 9.58
CA LEU A 264 -10.28 -15.79 9.13
C LEU A 264 -11.52 -16.58 9.50
N ASN A 265 -12.66 -15.90 9.62
CA ASN A 265 -13.95 -16.57 9.74
C ASN A 265 -14.94 -16.08 8.65
N PRO A 266 -15.88 -16.97 8.22
CA PRO A 266 -16.79 -16.64 7.13
C PRO A 266 -17.67 -15.41 7.38
N ALA A 267 -18.08 -15.18 8.63
CA ALA A 267 -18.92 -14.04 8.98
C ALA A 267 -18.15 -12.70 8.91
N GLN A 268 -16.87 -12.71 9.33
CA GLN A 268 -16.00 -11.56 9.17
C GLN A 268 -15.77 -11.24 7.70
N GLU A 269 -15.47 -12.24 6.87
CA GLU A 269 -15.24 -12.04 5.44
C GLU A 269 -16.47 -11.46 4.73
N ALA A 270 -17.66 -11.97 5.07
CA ALA A 270 -18.92 -11.44 4.55
C ALA A 270 -19.13 -9.98 5.00
N TYR A 271 -18.84 -9.67 6.26
CA TYR A 271 -18.88 -8.30 6.79
C TYR A 271 -17.92 -7.38 6.04
N THR A 272 -16.67 -7.78 5.87
CA THR A 272 -15.66 -6.99 5.15
C THR A 272 -16.08 -6.71 3.71
N ALA A 273 -16.51 -7.74 2.97
CA ALA A 273 -16.97 -7.58 1.60
C ALA A 273 -18.20 -6.63 1.50
N GLN A 274 -19.10 -6.69 2.48
CA GLN A 274 -20.24 -5.79 2.56
C GLN A 274 -19.80 -4.35 2.88
N ALA A 275 -18.91 -4.18 3.87
CA ALA A 275 -18.39 -2.87 4.25
C ALA A 275 -17.65 -2.17 3.09
N LEU A 276 -16.86 -2.94 2.31
CA LEU A 276 -16.18 -2.42 1.11
C LEU A 276 -17.17 -1.89 0.07
N ARG A 277 -18.31 -2.55 -0.12
CA ARG A 277 -19.37 -2.11 -1.03
C ARG A 277 -20.10 -0.89 -0.50
N ASP A 278 -20.61 -0.97 0.74
CA ASP A 278 -21.46 0.05 1.33
C ASP A 278 -20.72 1.38 1.50
N GLY A 279 -19.42 1.31 1.85
CA GLY A 279 -18.57 2.48 1.97
C GLY A 279 -18.06 3.03 0.63
N GLY A 280 -18.31 2.36 -0.49
CA GLY A 280 -17.80 2.77 -1.80
C GLY A 280 -16.27 2.83 -1.85
N PHE A 281 -15.58 2.07 -0.99
CA PHE A 281 -14.12 2.20 -0.86
C PHE A 281 -13.37 1.91 -2.15
N ILE A 282 -13.86 0.96 -2.96
CA ILE A 282 -13.24 0.58 -4.24
C ILE A 282 -13.73 1.45 -5.39
N THR A 283 -15.04 1.71 -5.46
CA THR A 283 -15.70 2.37 -6.59
C THR A 283 -15.79 3.90 -6.44
N GLY A 284 -15.50 4.44 -5.27
CA GLY A 284 -15.79 5.82 -4.95
C GLY A 284 -17.29 6.09 -4.90
N SER A 285 -17.69 7.28 -5.27
CA SER A 285 -19.11 7.68 -5.34
C SER A 285 -19.88 7.10 -6.54
N ASP A 286 -19.18 6.40 -7.45
CA ASP A 286 -19.78 5.83 -8.66
C ASP A 286 -20.08 4.33 -8.48
N PRO A 287 -21.34 3.95 -8.23
CA PRO A 287 -21.71 2.55 -8.02
C PRO A 287 -21.54 1.66 -9.28
N THR A 288 -21.34 2.25 -10.46
CA THR A 288 -21.10 1.49 -11.69
C THR A 288 -19.70 0.86 -11.73
N GLY A 289 -18.79 1.32 -10.85
CA GLY A 289 -17.41 0.87 -10.80
C GLY A 289 -16.51 1.48 -11.88
N ALA A 290 -16.97 2.50 -12.63
CA ALA A 290 -16.17 3.17 -13.64
C ALA A 290 -14.97 3.93 -13.06
N GLN A 291 -14.98 4.23 -11.75
CA GLN A 291 -13.88 4.86 -11.04
C GLN A 291 -12.85 3.86 -10.47
N THR A 292 -13.13 2.56 -10.55
CA THR A 292 -12.20 1.53 -10.04
C THR A 292 -10.84 1.66 -10.73
N GLY A 293 -9.80 1.76 -9.95
CA GLY A 293 -8.42 1.92 -10.44
C GLY A 293 -8.01 3.36 -10.73
N ARG A 294 -8.93 4.27 -10.99
CA ARG A 294 -8.63 5.64 -11.44
C ARG A 294 -8.04 6.50 -10.33
N MET A 295 -7.16 7.40 -10.74
CA MET A 295 -6.55 8.43 -9.88
C MET A 295 -6.63 9.79 -10.59
N THR A 296 -6.52 10.88 -9.84
CA THR A 296 -6.49 12.25 -10.39
C THR A 296 -5.26 13.01 -9.90
N ALA A 297 -4.67 13.81 -10.78
CA ALA A 297 -3.54 14.69 -10.43
C ALA A 297 -3.89 15.67 -9.29
N ALA A 298 -5.11 16.19 -9.28
CA ALA A 298 -5.58 17.12 -8.24
C ALA A 298 -5.53 16.49 -6.84
N ARG A 299 -5.94 15.23 -6.70
CA ARG A 299 -5.92 14.56 -5.39
C ARG A 299 -4.50 14.20 -4.95
N TRP A 300 -3.61 13.85 -5.88
CA TRP A 300 -2.18 13.70 -5.60
C TRP A 300 -1.54 15.00 -5.13
N GLN A 301 -1.88 16.13 -5.78
CA GLN A 301 -1.42 17.45 -5.35
C GLN A 301 -1.91 17.78 -3.93
N THR A 302 -3.19 17.50 -3.63
CA THR A 302 -3.74 17.67 -2.28
C THR A 302 -2.95 16.86 -1.24
N SER A 303 -2.68 15.58 -1.51
CA SER A 303 -1.88 14.72 -0.61
C SER A 303 -0.48 15.28 -0.40
N TYR A 304 0.19 15.74 -1.47
CA TYR A 304 1.50 16.36 -1.39
C TYR A 304 1.48 17.63 -0.53
N ASP A 305 0.51 18.53 -0.74
CA ASP A 305 0.41 19.77 0.02
C ASP A 305 0.14 19.51 1.51
N GLN A 306 -0.67 18.51 1.83
CA GLN A 306 -0.92 18.05 3.21
C GLN A 306 0.38 17.56 3.87
N LEU A 307 1.11 16.65 3.22
CA LEU A 307 2.37 16.12 3.76
C LEU A 307 3.43 17.20 3.92
N LYS A 308 3.53 18.11 2.95
CA LYS A 308 4.44 19.25 3.00
C LYS A 308 4.13 20.19 4.17
N SER A 309 2.85 20.52 4.38
CA SER A 309 2.42 21.38 5.49
C SER A 309 2.71 20.77 6.86
N LEU A 310 2.75 19.45 6.94
CA LEU A 310 3.06 18.69 8.16
C LEU A 310 4.56 18.41 8.35
N ASN A 311 5.41 18.88 7.43
CA ASN A 311 6.85 18.59 7.41
C ASN A 311 7.18 17.08 7.43
N ILE A 312 6.38 16.26 6.73
CA ILE A 312 6.57 14.81 6.63
C ILE A 312 7.62 14.49 5.55
N LEU A 313 7.69 15.27 4.48
CA LEU A 313 8.60 15.05 3.37
C LEU A 313 10.02 15.51 3.73
N HIS A 314 10.98 14.59 3.67
CA HIS A 314 12.38 14.84 4.08
C HIS A 314 13.27 15.38 2.95
N GLY A 315 12.88 15.14 1.68
CA GLY A 315 13.61 15.60 0.49
C GLY A 315 12.69 16.26 -0.54
N PRO A 316 13.26 16.78 -1.64
CA PRO A 316 12.47 17.32 -2.72
C PRO A 316 11.66 16.21 -3.41
N VAL A 317 10.38 16.45 -3.60
CA VAL A 317 9.45 15.56 -4.33
C VAL A 317 8.78 16.35 -5.43
N ASP A 318 8.80 15.82 -6.64
CA ASP A 318 7.89 16.23 -7.70
C ASP A 318 6.66 15.31 -7.65
N PRO A 319 5.51 15.77 -7.15
CA PRO A 319 4.34 14.91 -7.00
C PRO A 319 3.86 14.32 -8.33
N THR A 320 4.20 14.93 -9.47
CA THR A 320 3.80 14.43 -10.80
C THR A 320 4.52 13.14 -11.20
N THR A 321 5.63 12.82 -10.53
CA THR A 321 6.39 11.57 -10.76
C THR A 321 5.94 10.41 -9.86
N ALA A 322 5.08 10.68 -8.86
CA ALA A 322 4.62 9.70 -7.89
C ALA A 322 3.49 8.80 -8.44
N TYR A 323 2.91 9.13 -9.59
CA TYR A 323 1.78 8.40 -10.17
C TYR A 323 1.85 8.35 -11.71
N ALA A 324 1.17 7.35 -12.29
CA ALA A 324 1.07 7.13 -13.73
C ALA A 324 -0.39 6.85 -14.10
N LEU A 325 -1.13 7.90 -14.53
CA LEU A 325 -2.59 7.83 -14.75
C LEU A 325 -2.99 7.00 -15.96
N GLN A 326 -2.09 6.79 -16.92
CA GLN A 326 -2.38 6.13 -18.21
C GLN A 326 -2.74 4.66 -18.08
N PHE A 327 -2.45 4.00 -16.97
CA PHE A 327 -2.69 2.56 -16.81
C PHE A 327 -4.08 2.21 -16.31
N ALA A 328 -4.83 3.14 -15.73
CA ALA A 328 -6.16 2.97 -15.15
C ALA A 328 -7.18 3.94 -15.78
N GLN A 329 -7.23 3.96 -17.12
CA GLN A 329 -8.18 4.79 -17.90
C GLN A 329 -9.44 4.03 -18.26
#